data_c75468eca9624ec19c8da1ba95c10126
#
_entry.id   c75468eca9624ec19c8da1ba95c10126
#
_cell.length_a   1.000
_cell.length_b   1.000
_cell.length_c   1.000
_cell.angle_alpha   90.00
_cell.angle_beta   90.00
_cell.angle_gamma   90.00
#
_symmetry.space_group_name_H-M   'P 1'
#
loop_
_entity.id
_entity.type
_entity.pdbx_description
1 polymer ?
#
loop_
_entity_poly.entity_id
_entity_poly.type
_entity_poly.pdbx_seq_one_letter_code
_entity_poly.pdbx_strand_id
1 'polypeptide(L)'
;MAIMGAELPVKLCYDWLLTILRNPSTVLQPTAESVPQPLSVEELISCLRQRWRATYDLQLVVRRRRLYLQVMWAYLEQQSFPMDESTYREHVAEVLDVVNRLGLAGEVRQWLAETRDKPRLGKALSLQLEAKGPQAESMLREFLV
;
A
#
# COMPACT_ATOMS: atom_id res chain seq x y z
N MET A 1 22.11 6.28 8.38
CA MET A 1 21.76 6.16 8.41
C MET A 1 20.69 6.39 8.74
N ALA A 2 20.44 6.89 8.72
CA ALA A 2 19.53 7.32 9.09
C ALA A 2 18.51 6.65 8.97
N ILE A 3 18.52 6.35 8.31
CA ILE A 3 17.71 5.74 7.99
C ILE A 3 17.11 5.18 8.87
N MET A 4 17.51 4.95 9.23
CA MET A 4 17.11 4.38 9.87
C MET A 4 16.33 4.66 10.65
N GLY A 5 16.49 4.90 10.88
CA GLY A 5 15.94 4.95 11.80
C GLY A 5 14.71 5.04 11.89
N ALA A 6 14.44 5.54 11.53
CA ALA A 6 13.43 5.93 11.74
C ALA A 6 12.48 5.17 11.67
N GLU A 7 12.49 4.80 11.12
CA GLU A 7 11.70 4.25 10.84
C GLU A 7 11.22 3.23 11.39
N LEU A 8 11.43 3.01 12.11
CA LEU A 8 11.01 2.06 12.75
C LEU A 8 9.67 1.70 12.76
N PRO A 9 8.67 2.48 12.80
CA PRO A 9 7.33 2.05 12.89
C PRO A 9 6.93 1.16 11.77
N VAL A 10 7.58 1.26 10.68
CA VAL A 10 7.24 0.44 9.59
C VAL A 10 8.35 -0.45 9.26
N LYS A 11 8.95 -1.00 10.22
CA LYS A 11 10.06 -1.84 10.03
C LYS A 11 9.86 -2.91 9.00
N LEU A 12 8.72 -3.54 8.97
CA LEU A 12 8.51 -4.60 8.00
C LEU A 12 8.51 -4.06 6.58
N CYS A 13 8.08 -2.86 6.39
CA CYS A 13 8.09 -2.28 5.07
C CYS A 13 9.49 -1.90 4.64
N TYR A 14 10.42 -1.83 5.57
CA TYR A 14 11.77 -1.48 5.24
C TYR A 14 12.74 -2.65 5.26
N ASP A 15 12.28 -3.85 5.48
CA ASP A 15 13.19 -4.98 5.53
C ASP A 15 14.02 -5.12 4.27
N TRP A 16 13.42 -4.92 3.12
CA TRP A 16 14.18 -5.03 1.90
C TRP A 16 15.24 -3.94 1.80
N LEU A 17 14.95 -2.77 2.36
CA LEU A 17 15.91 -1.68 2.33
C LEU A 17 17.11 -2.03 3.22
N LEU A 18 16.87 -2.61 4.37
CA LEU A 18 17.96 -3.04 5.22
C LEU A 18 18.78 -4.10 4.54
N THR A 19 18.14 -5.00 3.81
CA THR A 19 18.85 -6.02 3.08
C THR A 19 19.76 -5.41 2.02
N ILE A 20 19.28 -4.39 1.33
CA ILE A 20 20.08 -3.72 0.34
C ILE A 20 21.29 -3.04 1.00
N LEU A 21 21.09 -2.40 2.12
CA LEU A 21 22.18 -1.73 2.78
C LEU A 21 23.21 -2.72 3.29
N ARG A 22 22.76 -3.90 3.66
CA ARG A 22 23.65 -4.89 4.16
C ARG A 22 24.46 -5.51 3.05
N ASN A 23 23.97 -5.42 1.83
CA ASN A 23 24.59 -6.03 0.68
C ASN A 23 24.86 -4.95 -0.36
N PRO A 24 25.97 -4.29 -0.28
CA PRO A 24 26.26 -3.17 -1.15
C PRO A 24 26.22 -3.48 -2.63
N SER A 25 26.57 -4.69 -2.99
CA SER A 25 26.53 -4.99 -4.41
C SER A 25 25.10 -4.97 -4.92
N THR A 26 24.14 -5.27 -4.08
CA THR A 26 22.76 -5.16 -4.49
C THR A 26 22.37 -3.70 -4.71
N VAL A 27 22.92 -2.85 -3.89
CA VAL A 27 22.60 -1.46 -4.03
C VAL A 27 23.07 -0.90 -5.36
N LEU A 28 24.15 -1.48 -5.85
CA LEU A 28 24.63 -0.97 -7.09
C LEU A 28 23.83 -1.37 -8.22
N GLN A 29 22.94 -2.22 -8.01
CA GLN A 29 22.20 -2.66 -9.03
C GLN A 29 21.40 -1.66 -9.50
N PRO A 30 21.36 -1.30 -10.38
CA PRO A 30 20.78 -0.37 -10.96
C PRO A 30 19.66 0.01 -10.69
N THR A 31 19.59 0.01 -10.21
CA THR A 31 18.88 0.53 -9.91
C THR A 31 17.88 0.50 -10.44
N ALA A 32 17.93 -0.03 -11.01
CA ALA A 32 17.04 -0.42 -11.50
C ALA A 32 16.00 0.16 -11.19
N GLU A 33 16.20 0.45 -10.85
CA GLU A 33 15.58 0.98 -10.51
C GLU A 33 14.52 1.32 -10.82
N SER A 34 14.39 1.29 -11.27
CA SER A 34 13.37 1.70 -11.83
C SER A 34 12.17 0.95 -11.62
N VAL A 35 12.10 -0.19 -11.37
CA VAL A 35 10.91 -0.96 -11.25
C VAL A 35 10.56 -1.11 -9.80
N PRO A 36 9.53 -0.46 -9.32
CA PRO A 36 9.18 -0.61 -7.92
C PRO A 36 8.75 -2.04 -7.65
N GLN A 37 9.10 -2.53 -6.49
CA GLN A 37 8.68 -3.85 -6.10
C GLN A 37 7.17 -3.87 -5.93
N PRO A 38 6.48 -4.86 -6.45
CA PRO A 38 5.04 -4.93 -6.25
C PRO A 38 4.70 -5.09 -4.78
N LEU A 39 3.59 -4.52 -4.41
CA LEU A 39 3.11 -4.63 -3.05
C LEU A 39 2.29 -5.90 -2.92
N SER A 40 2.66 -6.80 -2.05
CA SER A 40 1.95 -8.06 -1.87
C SER A 40 0.94 -7.95 -0.75
N VAL A 41 0.00 -8.89 -0.75
CA VAL A 41 -1.01 -8.96 0.32
C VAL A 41 -0.32 -9.15 1.67
N GLU A 42 0.69 -10.01 1.71
CA GLU A 42 1.38 -10.28 2.98
C GLU A 42 2.07 -9.03 3.50
N GLU A 43 2.72 -8.31 2.62
CA GLU A 43 3.40 -7.10 3.03
C GLU A 43 2.40 -6.06 3.52
N LEU A 44 1.28 -5.91 2.81
CA LEU A 44 0.28 -4.95 3.21
C LEU A 44 -0.29 -5.27 4.57
N ILE A 45 -0.66 -6.51 4.80
CA ILE A 45 -1.23 -6.92 6.08
C ILE A 45 -0.23 -6.67 7.19
N SER A 46 1.04 -6.99 6.94
CA SER A 46 2.08 -6.75 7.94
C SER A 46 2.20 -5.27 8.27
N CYS A 47 2.16 -4.43 7.26
CA CYS A 47 2.23 -2.98 7.47
C CYS A 47 1.04 -2.48 8.29
N LEU A 48 -0.15 -2.94 7.97
CA LEU A 48 -1.34 -2.51 8.70
C LEU A 48 -1.27 -2.92 10.16
N ARG A 49 -0.91 -4.16 10.41
CA ARG A 49 -0.85 -4.68 11.76
C ARG A 49 0.24 -4.02 12.58
N GLN A 50 1.37 -3.79 11.94
CA GLN A 50 2.46 -3.16 12.66
C GLN A 50 2.16 -1.71 12.95
N ARG A 51 1.51 -1.03 12.05
CA ARG A 51 1.25 0.38 12.22
C ARG A 51 0.09 0.66 13.15
N TRP A 52 -1.01 -0.07 12.99
CA TRP A 52 -2.24 0.22 13.71
C TRP A 52 -2.79 -0.96 14.51
N ARG A 53 -2.12 -2.08 14.45
CA ARG A 53 -2.52 -3.31 15.18
C ARG A 53 -3.90 -3.79 14.79
N ALA A 54 -4.34 -3.49 13.60
CA ALA A 54 -5.62 -3.94 13.09
C ALA A 54 -5.48 -4.10 11.59
N THR A 55 -6.12 -5.13 11.04
CA THR A 55 -6.05 -5.40 9.62
C THR A 55 -7.24 -4.72 8.97
N TYR A 56 -7.08 -3.44 8.71
CA TYR A 56 -8.15 -2.63 8.15
C TYR A 56 -8.46 -3.02 6.71
N ASP A 57 -9.70 -2.83 6.32
CA ASP A 57 -10.14 -3.08 4.96
C ASP A 57 -9.62 -1.98 4.03
N LEU A 58 -9.41 -2.35 2.77
CA LEU A 58 -8.99 -1.41 1.76
C LEU A 58 -10.01 -1.41 0.63
N GLN A 59 -10.26 -0.25 0.07
CA GLN A 59 -11.18 -0.14 -1.05
C GLN A 59 -10.66 0.86 -2.06
N LEU A 60 -11.03 0.65 -3.31
CA LEU A 60 -10.76 1.63 -4.35
C LEU A 60 -12.06 2.38 -4.61
N VAL A 61 -11.97 3.68 -4.62
CA VAL A 61 -13.15 4.53 -4.76
C VAL A 61 -12.91 5.55 -5.86
N VAL A 62 -13.86 5.68 -6.77
CA VAL A 62 -13.81 6.69 -7.81
C VAL A 62 -14.70 7.85 -7.39
N ARG A 63 -14.14 9.05 -7.36
CA ARG A 63 -14.90 10.21 -6.96
C ARG A 63 -14.47 11.40 -7.80
N ARG A 64 -15.39 11.99 -8.48
CA ARG A 64 -15.11 13.13 -9.34
C ARG A 64 -14.00 12.83 -10.37
N ARG A 65 -14.10 11.64 -10.95
CA ARG A 65 -13.15 11.19 -11.97
C ARG A 65 -11.73 11.03 -11.44
N ARG A 66 -11.59 10.78 -10.15
CA ARG A 66 -10.29 10.49 -9.55
C ARG A 66 -10.40 9.19 -8.79
N LEU A 67 -9.33 8.46 -8.79
CA LEU A 67 -9.27 7.18 -8.10
C LEU A 67 -8.56 7.36 -6.77
N TYR A 68 -9.16 6.81 -5.73
CA TYR A 68 -8.59 6.88 -4.40
C TYR A 68 -8.45 5.50 -3.81
N LEU A 69 -7.37 5.28 -3.08
CA LEU A 69 -7.24 4.12 -2.22
C LEU A 69 -7.69 4.56 -0.83
N GLN A 70 -8.64 3.85 -0.28
CA GLN A 70 -9.12 4.18 1.07
C GLN A 70 -8.83 3.06 2.02
N VAL A 71 -8.33 3.41 3.22
CA VAL A 71 -8.20 2.48 4.32
C VAL A 71 -9.43 2.71 5.18
N MET A 72 -10.29 1.71 5.21
CA MET A 72 -11.58 1.82 5.90
C MET A 72 -11.40 1.56 7.39
N TRP A 73 -12.41 1.90 8.18
CA TRP A 73 -12.34 1.72 9.61
C TRP A 73 -12.75 0.31 10.06
N ALA A 74 -13.36 -0.47 9.19
CA ALA A 74 -13.66 -1.86 9.51
C ALA A 74 -12.40 -2.71 9.40
N TYR A 75 -12.26 -3.71 10.22
CA TYR A 75 -11.03 -4.50 10.22
C TYR A 75 -11.34 -5.99 10.46
N LEU A 76 -10.46 -6.81 9.93
CA LEU A 76 -10.66 -8.26 9.89
C LEU A 76 -10.89 -8.87 11.27
N GLU A 77 -10.20 -8.39 12.28
CA GLU A 77 -10.31 -8.92 13.62
C GLU A 77 -11.62 -8.52 14.31
N GLN A 78 -12.37 -7.62 13.71
CA GLN A 78 -13.60 -7.15 14.28
C GLN A 78 -14.68 -8.23 14.12
N GLN A 79 -15.40 -8.49 15.17
CA GLN A 79 -16.37 -9.57 15.15
C GLN A 79 -17.43 -9.37 14.08
N SER A 80 -17.81 -8.15 13.83
CA SER A 80 -18.85 -7.85 12.85
C SER A 80 -18.32 -7.70 11.42
N PHE A 81 -17.06 -7.98 11.19
CA PHE A 81 -16.50 -7.81 9.85
C PHE A 81 -17.17 -8.82 8.90
N PRO A 82 -17.64 -8.36 7.75
CA PRO A 82 -18.46 -9.20 6.89
C PRO A 82 -17.72 -10.24 6.07
N MET A 83 -16.41 -10.21 6.04
CA MET A 83 -15.62 -11.15 5.25
C MET A 83 -14.78 -12.05 6.14
N ASP A 84 -14.59 -13.29 5.72
CA ASP A 84 -13.62 -14.13 6.40
C ASP A 84 -12.22 -13.77 5.87
N GLU A 85 -11.20 -14.36 6.45
CA GLU A 85 -9.84 -14.01 6.09
C GLU A 85 -9.52 -14.32 4.63
N SER A 86 -10.01 -15.42 4.13
CA SER A 86 -9.74 -15.80 2.75
C SER A 86 -10.36 -14.80 1.78
N THR A 87 -11.59 -14.41 2.01
CA THR A 87 -12.27 -13.44 1.16
C THR A 87 -11.60 -12.07 1.27
N TYR A 88 -11.20 -11.70 2.48
CA TYR A 88 -10.50 -10.44 2.69
C TYR A 88 -9.19 -10.41 1.89
N ARG A 89 -8.43 -11.51 1.91
CA ARG A 89 -7.18 -11.56 1.20
C ARG A 89 -7.39 -11.47 -0.31
N GLU A 90 -8.43 -12.11 -0.83
CA GLU A 90 -8.74 -12.01 -2.25
C GLU A 90 -9.12 -10.59 -2.63
N HIS A 91 -9.91 -9.93 -1.80
CA HIS A 91 -10.31 -8.56 -2.05
C HIS A 91 -9.10 -7.63 -2.05
N VAL A 92 -8.24 -7.77 -1.07
CA VAL A 92 -7.03 -6.95 -0.99
C VAL A 92 -6.12 -7.22 -2.19
N ALA A 93 -6.03 -8.48 -2.61
CA ALA A 93 -5.20 -8.81 -3.77
C ALA A 93 -5.70 -8.08 -5.01
N GLU A 94 -7.01 -7.96 -5.19
CA GLU A 94 -7.55 -7.22 -6.32
C GLU A 94 -7.21 -5.74 -6.23
N VAL A 95 -7.32 -5.16 -5.05
CA VAL A 95 -6.97 -3.77 -4.85
C VAL A 95 -5.49 -3.53 -5.16
N LEU A 96 -4.64 -4.41 -4.66
CA LEU A 96 -3.20 -4.26 -4.87
C LEU A 96 -2.81 -4.51 -6.31
N ASP A 97 -3.54 -5.36 -7.02
CA ASP A 97 -3.27 -5.57 -8.42
C ASP A 97 -3.40 -4.25 -9.20
N VAL A 98 -4.42 -3.47 -8.89
CA VAL A 98 -4.60 -2.17 -9.53
C VAL A 98 -3.46 -1.23 -9.14
N VAL A 99 -3.12 -1.17 -7.88
CA VAL A 99 -2.05 -0.30 -7.40
C VAL A 99 -0.73 -0.65 -8.09
N ASN A 100 -0.44 -1.95 -8.20
CA ASN A 100 0.81 -2.39 -8.80
C ASN A 100 0.83 -2.11 -10.29
N ARG A 101 -0.29 -2.29 -10.97
CA ARG A 101 -0.35 -2.00 -12.40
C ARG A 101 -0.20 -0.52 -12.71
N LEU A 102 -0.64 0.33 -11.80
CA LEU A 102 -0.48 1.76 -11.96
C LEU A 102 0.92 2.23 -11.57
N GLY A 103 1.75 1.33 -11.06
CA GLY A 103 3.12 1.67 -10.68
C GLY A 103 3.20 2.45 -9.39
N LEU A 104 2.20 2.31 -8.51
CA LEU A 104 2.10 3.14 -7.33
C LEU A 104 2.40 2.41 -6.03
N ALA A 105 3.01 1.23 -6.12
CA ALA A 105 3.33 0.46 -4.91
C ALA A 105 4.20 1.25 -3.95
N GLY A 106 5.19 1.96 -4.48
CA GLY A 106 6.09 2.76 -3.65
C GLY A 106 5.36 3.89 -2.94
N GLU A 107 4.47 4.55 -3.65
CA GLU A 107 3.69 5.63 -3.06
C GLU A 107 2.79 5.13 -1.94
N VAL A 108 2.18 3.98 -2.14
CA VAL A 108 1.31 3.41 -1.11
C VAL A 108 2.14 3.01 0.12
N ARG A 109 3.29 2.38 -0.10
CA ARG A 109 4.17 2.03 1.01
C ARG A 109 4.56 3.26 1.82
N GLN A 110 4.97 4.30 1.11
CA GLN A 110 5.41 5.51 1.78
C GLN A 110 4.25 6.17 2.52
N TRP A 111 3.09 6.21 1.91
CA TRP A 111 1.93 6.81 2.57
C TRP A 111 1.57 6.06 3.84
N LEU A 112 1.54 4.72 3.77
CA LEU A 112 1.24 3.93 4.96
C LEU A 112 2.29 4.13 6.06
N ALA A 113 3.52 4.36 5.67
CA ALA A 113 4.59 4.56 6.64
C ALA A 113 4.56 5.94 7.28
N GLU A 114 4.11 6.94 6.54
CA GLU A 114 4.25 8.32 6.99
C GLU A 114 2.99 8.98 7.48
N THR A 115 1.83 8.46 7.12
CA THR A 115 0.60 9.14 7.52
C THR A 115 0.48 9.15 9.04
N ARG A 116 0.04 10.25 9.57
CA ARG A 116 -0.11 10.40 11.02
C ARG A 116 -1.52 10.08 11.47
N ASP A 117 -2.42 9.97 10.52
CA ASP A 117 -3.80 9.69 10.85
C ASP A 117 -4.02 8.19 10.95
N LYS A 118 -5.17 7.82 11.44
CA LYS A 118 -5.58 6.43 11.39
C LYS A 118 -7.06 6.39 11.05
N PRO A 119 -7.55 5.29 10.50
CA PRO A 119 -8.96 5.19 10.17
C PRO A 119 -9.82 5.30 11.43
N ARG A 120 -10.92 5.99 11.31
CA ARG A 120 -11.87 6.15 12.42
C ARG A 120 -13.26 5.87 11.91
N LEU A 121 -14.14 5.50 12.80
CA LEU A 121 -15.50 5.19 12.42
C LEU A 121 -16.10 6.34 11.62
N GLY A 122 -16.55 6.03 10.44
CA GLY A 122 -17.12 7.02 9.55
C GLY A 122 -16.11 7.88 8.82
N LYS A 123 -14.82 7.66 9.03
CA LYS A 123 -13.81 8.47 8.38
C LYS A 123 -12.63 7.62 7.92
N ALA A 124 -12.63 7.26 6.66
CA ALA A 124 -11.55 6.49 6.08
C ALA A 124 -10.36 7.39 5.78
N LEU A 125 -9.17 6.79 5.71
CA LEU A 125 -8.01 7.50 5.18
C LEU A 125 -8.02 7.34 3.68
N SER A 126 -7.72 8.40 2.95
CA SER A 126 -7.76 8.38 1.50
C SER A 126 -6.43 8.83 0.90
N LEU A 127 -6.00 8.13 -0.11
CA LEU A 127 -4.83 8.51 -0.89
C LEU A 127 -5.25 8.57 -2.35
N GLN A 128 -5.08 9.71 -2.98
CA GLN A 128 -5.39 9.82 -4.40
C GLN A 128 -4.32 9.08 -5.19
N LEU A 129 -4.75 8.23 -6.10
CA LEU A 129 -3.85 7.47 -6.95
C LEU A 129 -3.71 8.20 -8.28
N GLU A 130 -2.52 8.69 -8.56
CA GLU A 130 -2.25 9.41 -9.79
C GLU A 130 -1.36 8.56 -10.65
N ALA A 131 -1.82 8.27 -11.83
CA ALA A 131 -1.07 7.42 -12.73
C ALA A 131 0.22 8.08 -13.15
N LYS A 132 1.24 7.29 -13.33
CA LYS A 132 2.52 7.77 -13.79
C LYS A 132 2.85 7.14 -15.12
N GLY A 133 3.01 7.97 -16.11
CA GLY A 133 3.37 7.51 -17.44
C GLY A 133 2.16 7.22 -18.30
N PRO A 134 2.34 7.15 -19.60
CA PRO A 134 1.22 7.02 -20.54
C PRO A 134 0.44 5.72 -20.39
N GLN A 135 1.11 4.62 -20.10
CA GLN A 135 0.41 3.36 -19.95
C GLN A 135 -0.45 3.36 -18.72
N ALA A 136 0.06 3.88 -17.61
CA ALA A 136 -0.70 3.95 -16.38
C ALA A 136 -1.87 4.91 -16.54
N GLU A 137 -1.67 6.00 -17.25
CA GLU A 137 -2.76 6.93 -17.49
C GLU A 137 -3.87 6.29 -18.31
N SER A 138 -3.50 5.52 -19.32
CA SER A 138 -4.48 4.83 -20.12
C SER A 138 -5.28 3.85 -19.29
N MET A 139 -4.61 3.10 -18.45
CA MET A 139 -5.26 2.15 -17.57
C MET A 139 -6.18 2.87 -16.59
N LEU A 140 -5.72 3.99 -16.03
CA LEU A 140 -6.53 4.74 -15.10
C LEU A 140 -7.80 5.25 -15.76
N ARG A 141 -7.72 5.65 -17.00
CA ARG A 141 -8.91 6.11 -17.71
C ARG A 141 -9.95 5.02 -17.82
N GLU A 142 -9.53 3.78 -17.98
CA GLU A 142 -10.46 2.67 -18.06
C GLU A 142 -11.22 2.51 -16.75
N PHE A 143 -10.55 2.77 -15.64
CA PHE A 143 -11.23 2.70 -14.37
C PHE A 143 -12.21 3.84 -14.17
N LEU A 144 -11.94 4.98 -14.76
CA LEU A 144 -12.73 6.16 -14.48
C LEU A 144 -13.94 6.34 -15.43
N VAL A 145 -14.06 5.48 -16.38
CA VAL A 145 -15.15 5.55 -17.33
C VAL A 145 -16.51 5.10 -16.78
#